data_7583823e44f4145f550c478df29127d4
#
_entry.id   7583823e44f4145f550c478df29127d4
#
_cell.length_a   1.000
_cell.length_b   1.000
_cell.length_c   1.000
_cell.angle_alpha   90.00
_cell.angle_beta   90.00
_cell.angle_gamma   90.00
#
_symmetry.space_group_name_H-M   'P 1'
#
loop_
_entity.id
_entity.type
_entity.pdbx_description
1 polymer ?
#
loop_
_entity_poly.entity_id
_entity_poly.type
_entity_poly.pdbx_seq_one_letter_code
_entity_poly.pdbx_strand_id
1 'polypeptide(L)'
;MLNYAEVLVANGAGILLMFLILYYGNKMFRVGLLADKLYYGMVWLTIALCVVETATFLIDGKQFAGARFTAFMLNELLYAMDILFGFLWMLFAGAKVFTEEGCLKKRFIPMMLPAFIALVLLACNVFTGWFFKISEENIYSRNHLFVMTYLVTYGYLLGGSGILYKNRRSTKRYMYLPVLLFIFPVAIGSLLQFLFYGIATLWLSAAIGLTSLYISILIENAYLDRLTGVYNRHYFETYVSALYKAAARDSKKQKIAALMIDIDRFKSINDRYGHVVGDDALICSARILRASVGKNAHVVRYGGDEFLVILRDKSETEVALLVGEIQKNCAAANRTSDKDYTLSFSIGYTVADPSVVDKEEFLIRADAAMYAAKRQNTAAGTHAPSAG
;
A
#
# COMPACT_ATOMS: atom_id res chain seq x y z
N MET A 1 7.82 -37.85 15.54
CA MET A 1 9.08 -37.79 14.78
C MET A 1 9.14 -36.45 14.08
N LEU A 2 10.24 -35.70 14.24
CA LEU A 2 10.48 -34.48 13.45
C LEU A 2 10.58 -34.86 11.97
N ASN A 3 9.74 -34.23 11.14
CA ASN A 3 9.78 -34.44 9.70
C ASN A 3 10.71 -33.40 9.05
N TYR A 4 12.01 -33.67 9.03
CA TYR A 4 13.02 -32.77 8.45
C TYR A 4 12.71 -32.35 7.00
N ALA A 5 12.12 -33.26 6.20
CA ALA A 5 11.76 -32.96 4.81
C ALA A 5 10.68 -31.87 4.74
N GLU A 6 9.71 -31.90 5.63
CA GLU A 6 8.63 -30.91 5.71
C GLU A 6 9.16 -29.52 6.08
N VAL A 7 10.05 -29.43 7.06
CA VAL A 7 10.72 -28.19 7.46
C VAL A 7 11.57 -27.61 6.32
N LEU A 8 12.37 -28.45 5.65
CA LEU A 8 13.21 -28.05 4.53
C LEU A 8 12.37 -27.55 3.35
N VAL A 9 11.27 -28.24 3.03
CA VAL A 9 10.37 -27.83 1.93
C VAL A 9 9.66 -26.52 2.25
N ALA A 10 9.11 -26.38 3.47
CA ALA A 10 8.40 -25.18 3.87
C ALA A 10 9.33 -23.94 3.87
N ASN A 11 10.46 -24.02 4.57
CA ASN A 11 11.41 -22.91 4.64
C ASN A 11 12.09 -22.66 3.29
N GLY A 12 12.39 -23.70 2.51
CA GLY A 12 12.92 -23.57 1.14
C GLY A 12 11.97 -22.83 0.22
N ALA A 13 10.66 -23.15 0.27
CA ALA A 13 9.63 -22.41 -0.47
C ALA A 13 9.53 -20.95 -0.02
N GLY A 14 9.60 -20.67 1.30
CA GLY A 14 9.65 -19.32 1.83
C GLY A 14 10.82 -18.51 1.30
N ILE A 15 12.02 -19.08 1.33
CA ILE A 15 13.24 -18.47 0.78
C ILE A 15 13.10 -18.19 -0.71
N LEU A 16 12.58 -19.14 -1.49
CA LEU A 16 12.37 -18.98 -2.94
C LEU A 16 11.43 -17.81 -3.24
N LEU A 17 10.31 -17.70 -2.51
CA LEU A 17 9.38 -16.57 -2.65
C LEU A 17 10.06 -15.23 -2.36
N MET A 18 10.88 -15.15 -1.33
CA MET A 18 11.60 -13.93 -0.97
C MET A 18 12.65 -13.55 -2.02
N PHE A 19 13.38 -14.53 -2.58
CA PHE A 19 14.30 -14.26 -3.69
C PHE A 19 13.60 -13.77 -4.95
N LEU A 20 12.41 -14.28 -5.28
CA LEU A 20 11.60 -13.76 -6.38
C LEU A 20 11.25 -12.29 -6.17
N ILE A 21 10.86 -11.90 -4.94
CA ILE A 21 10.59 -10.50 -4.61
C ILE A 21 11.85 -9.64 -4.78
N LEU A 22 13.01 -10.09 -4.30
CA LEU A 22 14.28 -9.36 -4.43
C LEU A 22 14.68 -9.18 -5.90
N TYR A 23 14.51 -10.22 -6.72
CA TYR A 23 14.88 -10.20 -8.14
C TYR A 23 14.01 -9.22 -8.94
N TYR A 24 12.67 -9.30 -8.79
CA TYR A 24 11.75 -8.43 -9.52
C TYR A 24 11.62 -7.04 -8.91
N GLY A 25 11.72 -6.94 -7.58
CA GLY A 25 11.55 -5.69 -6.84
C GLY A 25 12.67 -4.70 -7.08
N ASN A 26 13.91 -5.16 -7.24
CA ASN A 26 15.07 -4.28 -7.46
C ASN A 26 14.95 -3.38 -8.71
N LYS A 27 14.11 -3.76 -9.67
CA LYS A 27 13.82 -2.97 -10.89
C LYS A 27 12.70 -1.92 -10.70
N MET A 28 11.87 -2.05 -9.68
CA MET A 28 10.61 -1.28 -9.55
C MET A 28 10.56 -0.32 -8.36
N PHE A 29 11.29 -0.61 -7.29
CA PHE A 29 11.30 0.25 -6.11
C PHE A 29 12.36 1.34 -6.26
N ARG A 30 11.96 2.61 -6.14
CA ARG A 30 12.92 3.70 -5.97
C ARG A 30 13.48 3.59 -4.56
N VAL A 31 14.78 3.33 -4.46
CA VAL A 31 15.56 3.30 -3.22
C VAL A 31 15.55 4.71 -2.60
N GLY A 32 14.48 5.05 -1.89
CA GLY A 32 14.36 6.38 -1.28
C GLY A 32 13.37 6.42 -0.11
N LEU A 33 12.23 5.75 -0.25
CA LEU A 33 11.18 5.80 0.76
C LEU A 33 11.52 4.85 1.92
N LEU A 34 11.38 5.35 3.15
CA LEU A 34 11.59 4.55 4.37
C LEU A 34 10.74 3.27 4.41
N ALA A 35 9.49 3.36 3.96
CA ALA A 35 8.59 2.21 3.88
C ALA A 35 9.14 1.09 2.98
N ASP A 36 9.76 1.44 1.85
CA ASP A 36 10.34 0.46 0.95
C ASP A 36 11.57 -0.22 1.58
N LYS A 37 12.43 0.55 2.25
CA LYS A 37 13.58 0.00 3.00
C LYS A 37 13.13 -0.96 4.10
N LEU A 38 12.08 -0.61 4.83
CA LEU A 38 11.53 -1.47 5.89
C LEU A 38 10.91 -2.74 5.32
N TYR A 39 10.22 -2.65 4.17
CA TYR A 39 9.70 -3.82 3.47
C TYR A 39 10.81 -4.79 3.06
N TYR A 40 11.88 -4.29 2.43
CA TYR A 40 13.05 -5.12 2.09
C TYR A 40 13.77 -5.66 3.32
N GLY A 41 13.82 -4.89 4.41
CA GLY A 41 14.31 -5.38 5.71
C GLY A 41 13.54 -6.60 6.20
N MET A 42 12.20 -6.59 6.09
CA MET A 42 11.36 -7.75 6.42
C MET A 42 11.61 -8.94 5.49
N VAL A 43 11.81 -8.70 4.18
CA VAL A 43 12.12 -9.76 3.21
C VAL A 43 13.44 -10.46 3.56
N TRP A 44 14.52 -9.70 3.80
CA TRP A 44 15.81 -10.25 4.22
C TRP A 44 15.73 -10.97 5.56
N LEU A 45 15.00 -10.38 6.51
CA LEU A 45 14.80 -10.99 7.82
C LEU A 45 14.03 -12.32 7.72
N THR A 46 13.03 -12.43 6.82
CA THR A 46 12.30 -13.67 6.58
C THR A 46 13.21 -14.75 6.01
N ILE A 47 14.11 -14.42 5.08
CA ILE A 47 15.12 -15.37 4.57
C ILE A 47 15.99 -15.88 5.73
N ALA A 48 16.51 -14.98 6.55
CA ALA A 48 17.34 -15.33 7.68
C ALA A 48 16.59 -16.18 8.71
N LEU A 49 15.31 -15.87 8.97
CA LEU A 49 14.43 -16.64 9.86
C LEU A 49 14.18 -18.06 9.35
N CYS A 50 13.92 -18.25 8.06
CA CYS A 50 13.79 -19.57 7.45
C CYS A 50 15.08 -20.39 7.58
N VAL A 51 16.24 -19.76 7.39
CA VAL A 51 17.56 -20.44 7.52
C VAL A 51 17.82 -20.82 8.96
N VAL A 52 17.63 -19.88 9.91
CA VAL A 52 17.86 -20.12 11.34
C VAL A 52 16.90 -21.18 11.87
N GLU A 53 15.61 -21.09 11.54
CA GLU A 53 14.64 -22.11 11.96
C GLU A 53 15.01 -23.49 11.42
N THR A 54 15.36 -23.60 10.14
CA THR A 54 15.85 -24.87 9.57
C THR A 54 17.06 -25.42 10.33
N ALA A 55 18.00 -24.55 10.68
CA ALA A 55 19.18 -24.95 11.44
C ALA A 55 18.82 -25.41 12.86
N THR A 56 17.85 -24.78 13.56
CA THR A 56 17.40 -25.25 14.87
C THR A 56 16.84 -26.66 14.81
N PHE A 57 16.00 -26.99 13.81
CA PHE A 57 15.44 -28.32 13.64
C PHE A 57 16.51 -29.36 13.26
N LEU A 58 17.48 -29.00 12.41
CA LEU A 58 18.53 -29.93 11.98
C LEU A 58 19.49 -30.31 13.13
N ILE A 59 19.69 -29.40 14.10
CA ILE A 59 20.60 -29.61 15.23
C ILE A 59 19.90 -30.27 16.41
N ASP A 60 18.58 -30.16 16.52
CA ASP A 60 17.79 -30.73 17.61
C ASP A 60 18.02 -32.25 17.73
N GLY A 61 18.39 -32.71 18.92
CA GLY A 61 18.73 -34.10 19.21
C GLY A 61 20.07 -34.60 18.66
N LYS A 62 20.89 -33.76 18.00
CA LYS A 62 22.21 -34.15 17.49
C LYS A 62 23.27 -34.03 18.58
N GLN A 63 24.20 -34.99 18.60
CA GLN A 63 25.32 -35.04 19.58
C GLN A 63 26.65 -34.80 18.88
N PHE A 64 27.22 -33.62 19.09
CA PHE A 64 28.57 -33.23 18.67
C PHE A 64 29.14 -32.20 19.64
N ALA A 65 30.46 -31.96 19.60
CA ALA A 65 31.10 -30.99 20.48
C ALA A 65 30.50 -29.58 20.28
N GLY A 66 29.89 -29.03 21.31
CA GLY A 66 29.22 -27.73 21.27
C GLY A 66 27.77 -27.71 20.73
N ALA A 67 27.18 -28.88 20.44
CA ALA A 67 25.81 -28.97 19.89
C ALA A 67 24.79 -28.22 20.76
N ARG A 68 24.82 -28.41 22.07
CA ARG A 68 23.92 -27.76 23.02
C ARG A 68 24.05 -26.22 23.01
N PHE A 69 25.29 -25.72 22.95
CA PHE A 69 25.55 -24.30 22.86
C PHE A 69 25.04 -23.71 21.55
N THR A 70 25.28 -24.40 20.42
CA THR A 70 24.80 -23.98 19.08
C THR A 70 23.30 -23.98 19.02
N ALA A 71 22.64 -25.04 19.53
CA ALA A 71 21.17 -25.12 19.58
C ALA A 71 20.58 -23.99 20.44
N PHE A 72 21.22 -23.67 21.59
CA PHE A 72 20.81 -22.56 22.43
C PHE A 72 20.90 -21.22 21.68
N MET A 73 22.05 -20.91 21.07
CA MET A 73 22.27 -19.65 20.34
C MET A 73 21.34 -19.48 19.16
N LEU A 74 21.07 -20.56 18.41
CA LEU A 74 20.14 -20.50 17.25
C LEU A 74 18.71 -20.24 17.70
N ASN A 75 18.24 -20.88 18.78
CA ASN A 75 16.90 -20.61 19.31
C ASN A 75 16.78 -19.20 19.90
N GLU A 76 17.82 -18.72 20.61
CA GLU A 76 17.89 -17.34 21.14
C GLU A 76 17.79 -16.33 19.99
N LEU A 77 18.56 -16.55 18.92
CA LEU A 77 18.54 -15.73 17.71
C LEU A 77 17.17 -15.76 17.02
N LEU A 78 16.55 -16.95 16.91
CA LEU A 78 15.23 -17.11 16.29
C LEU A 78 14.17 -16.27 17.02
N TYR A 79 14.12 -16.34 18.36
CA TYR A 79 13.18 -15.54 19.14
C TYR A 79 13.45 -14.03 19.07
N ALA A 80 14.71 -13.62 19.07
CA ALA A 80 15.07 -12.21 18.92
C ALA A 80 14.65 -11.66 17.55
N MET A 81 14.88 -12.43 16.49
CA MET A 81 14.49 -12.07 15.12
C MET A 81 12.97 -12.04 14.94
N ASP A 82 12.20 -12.91 15.62
CA ASP A 82 10.73 -12.90 15.63
C ASP A 82 10.19 -11.57 16.19
N ILE A 83 10.69 -11.14 17.35
CA ILE A 83 10.35 -9.85 17.96
C ILE A 83 10.70 -8.68 17.00
N LEU A 84 11.86 -8.73 16.38
CA LEU A 84 12.31 -7.72 15.41
C LEU A 84 11.39 -7.67 14.19
N PHE A 85 10.91 -8.81 13.68
CA PHE A 85 9.98 -8.87 12.55
C PHE A 85 8.67 -8.15 12.85
N GLY A 86 8.07 -8.40 14.01
CA GLY A 86 6.86 -7.70 14.44
C GLY A 86 7.07 -6.18 14.55
N PHE A 87 8.19 -5.76 15.12
CA PHE A 87 8.55 -4.34 15.24
C PHE A 87 8.77 -3.67 13.87
N LEU A 88 9.45 -4.33 12.93
CA LEU A 88 9.64 -3.83 11.56
C LEU A 88 8.30 -3.67 10.83
N TRP A 89 7.36 -4.60 11.00
CA TRP A 89 6.00 -4.47 10.48
C TRP A 89 5.32 -3.20 10.99
N MET A 90 5.39 -2.93 12.28
CA MET A 90 4.80 -1.74 12.86
C MET A 90 5.42 -0.45 12.33
N LEU A 91 6.76 -0.43 12.18
CA LEU A 91 7.47 0.70 11.56
C LEU A 91 7.06 0.89 10.09
N PHE A 92 6.94 -0.20 9.33
CA PHE A 92 6.48 -0.18 7.95
C PHE A 92 5.06 0.41 7.85
N ALA A 93 4.14 -0.06 8.68
CA ALA A 93 2.77 0.46 8.73
C ALA A 93 2.73 1.96 9.05
N GLY A 94 3.56 2.40 9.99
CA GLY A 94 3.70 3.82 10.33
C GLY A 94 4.30 4.65 9.20
N ALA A 95 5.36 4.16 8.56
CA ALA A 95 6.01 4.85 7.42
C ALA A 95 5.08 5.01 6.20
N LYS A 96 4.12 4.09 6.03
CA LYS A 96 3.09 4.20 4.98
C LYS A 96 2.01 5.26 5.29
N VAL A 97 1.79 5.59 6.56
CA VAL A 97 0.76 6.55 6.99
C VAL A 97 1.33 7.95 7.22
N PHE A 98 2.48 8.03 7.86
CA PHE A 98 3.09 9.29 8.27
C PHE A 98 4.26 9.63 7.35
N THR A 99 4.08 10.65 6.50
CA THR A 99 5.10 11.09 5.52
C THR A 99 6.24 11.89 6.14
N GLU A 100 6.04 12.48 7.32
CA GLU A 100 7.06 13.27 8.00
C GLU A 100 7.92 12.42 8.94
N GLU A 101 9.22 12.31 8.66
CA GLU A 101 10.17 11.52 9.47
C GLU A 101 10.24 11.97 10.93
N GLY A 102 10.06 13.26 11.21
CA GLY A 102 10.05 13.80 12.58
C GLY A 102 8.87 13.32 13.43
N CYS A 103 7.70 13.14 12.81
CA CYS A 103 6.52 12.59 13.45
C CYS A 103 6.67 11.09 13.75
N LEU A 104 7.35 10.37 12.85
CA LEU A 104 7.69 8.96 13.06
C LEU A 104 8.57 8.77 14.29
N LYS A 105 9.70 9.48 14.39
CA LYS A 105 10.66 9.32 15.50
C LYS A 105 10.00 9.53 16.87
N LYS A 106 9.24 10.61 17.05
CA LYS A 106 8.58 10.91 18.35
C LYS A 106 7.57 9.86 18.78
N ARG A 107 6.87 9.21 17.85
CA ARG A 107 5.84 8.20 18.16
C ARG A 107 6.40 6.79 18.34
N PHE A 108 7.46 6.44 17.59
CA PHE A 108 7.97 5.06 17.56
C PHE A 108 9.03 4.78 18.62
N ILE A 109 9.73 5.80 19.16
CA ILE A 109 10.65 5.60 20.30
C ILE A 109 9.95 4.93 21.49
N PRO A 110 8.79 5.40 21.98
CA PRO A 110 8.10 4.71 23.07
C PRO A 110 7.64 3.29 22.72
N MET A 111 7.38 3.04 21.44
CA MET A 111 6.93 1.73 20.93
C MET A 111 8.07 0.70 20.84
N MET A 112 9.34 1.11 20.95
CA MET A 112 10.48 0.20 21.10
C MET A 112 10.51 -0.49 22.47
N LEU A 113 9.88 0.10 23.47
CA LEU A 113 9.98 -0.36 24.86
C LEU A 113 9.55 -1.83 25.08
N PRO A 114 8.42 -2.32 24.53
CA PRO A 114 8.04 -3.72 24.66
C PRO A 114 9.06 -4.68 24.04
N ALA A 115 9.58 -4.35 22.84
CA ALA A 115 10.62 -5.15 22.20
C ALA A 115 11.91 -5.16 23.03
N PHE A 116 12.34 -4.00 23.52
CA PHE A 116 13.51 -3.89 24.35
C PHE A 116 13.40 -4.73 25.63
N ILE A 117 12.28 -4.64 26.34
CA ILE A 117 12.02 -5.45 27.55
C ILE A 117 12.05 -6.94 27.20
N ALA A 118 11.38 -7.35 26.11
CA ALA A 118 11.35 -8.75 25.68
C ALA A 118 12.74 -9.28 25.32
N LEU A 119 13.56 -8.48 24.63
CA LEU A 119 14.96 -8.84 24.30
C LEU A 119 15.84 -8.93 25.53
N VAL A 120 15.69 -8.04 26.51
CA VAL A 120 16.42 -8.11 27.77
C VAL A 120 16.05 -9.38 28.56
N LEU A 121 14.75 -9.69 28.65
CA LEU A 121 14.27 -10.91 29.31
C LEU A 121 14.76 -12.17 28.56
N LEU A 122 14.76 -12.12 27.21
CA LEU A 122 15.28 -13.20 26.39
C LEU A 122 16.78 -13.40 26.65
N ALA A 123 17.58 -12.35 26.67
CA ALA A 123 19.02 -12.45 27.03
C ALA A 123 19.26 -13.06 28.42
N CYS A 124 18.34 -12.86 29.37
CA CYS A 124 18.39 -13.52 30.68
C CYS A 124 18.07 -15.03 30.62
N ASN A 125 17.56 -15.53 29.47
CA ASN A 125 17.16 -16.94 29.32
C ASN A 125 18.36 -17.90 29.52
N VAL A 126 19.58 -17.46 29.25
CA VAL A 126 20.81 -18.24 29.46
C VAL A 126 20.95 -18.69 30.91
N PHE A 127 20.48 -17.88 31.88
CA PHE A 127 20.54 -18.17 33.31
C PHE A 127 19.23 -18.75 33.85
N THR A 128 18.10 -18.36 33.27
CA THR A 128 16.78 -18.62 33.86
C THR A 128 16.05 -19.79 33.19
N GLY A 129 16.31 -20.01 31.87
CA GLY A 129 15.59 -20.97 31.10
C GLY A 129 14.08 -20.69 31.00
N TRP A 130 13.65 -19.43 31.11
CA TRP A 130 12.23 -19.04 31.16
C TRP A 130 11.50 -19.23 29.84
N PHE A 131 12.17 -18.96 28.71
CA PHE A 131 11.58 -19.07 27.37
C PHE A 131 11.66 -20.49 26.81
N PHE A 132 12.83 -21.10 26.92
CA PHE A 132 13.08 -22.47 26.47
C PHE A 132 14.27 -23.08 27.22
N LYS A 133 14.38 -24.39 27.13
CA LYS A 133 15.50 -25.16 27.69
C LYS A 133 16.02 -26.13 26.64
N ILE A 134 17.30 -26.38 26.67
CA ILE A 134 17.96 -27.44 25.90
C ILE A 134 18.46 -28.49 26.91
N SER A 135 17.97 -29.73 26.78
CA SER A 135 18.36 -30.84 27.65
C SER A 135 19.82 -31.24 27.42
N GLU A 136 20.33 -32.16 28.25
CA GLU A 136 21.67 -32.75 28.07
C GLU A 136 21.77 -33.55 26.76
N GLU A 137 20.65 -34.10 26.33
CA GLU A 137 20.51 -34.83 25.07
C GLU A 137 20.32 -33.92 23.83
N ASN A 138 20.54 -32.61 24.03
CA ASN A 138 20.36 -31.59 23.02
C ASN A 138 18.92 -31.51 22.44
N ILE A 139 17.90 -31.76 23.26
CA ILE A 139 16.51 -31.67 22.88
C ILE A 139 15.95 -30.34 23.36
N TYR A 140 15.33 -29.60 22.42
CA TYR A 140 14.65 -28.35 22.69
C TYR A 140 13.29 -28.57 23.37
N SER A 141 12.97 -27.75 24.37
CA SER A 141 11.65 -27.71 24.99
C SER A 141 11.21 -26.28 25.30
N ARG A 142 9.96 -25.97 24.99
CA ARG A 142 9.34 -24.68 25.31
C ARG A 142 9.10 -24.56 26.82
N ASN A 143 9.26 -23.37 27.38
CA ASN A 143 8.96 -23.11 28.78
C ASN A 143 7.94 -21.96 28.89
N HIS A 144 7.51 -21.57 30.09
CA HIS A 144 6.36 -20.72 30.34
C HIS A 144 6.36 -19.37 29.63
N LEU A 145 7.50 -18.68 29.51
CA LEU A 145 7.58 -17.35 28.91
C LEU A 145 7.72 -17.36 27.37
N PHE A 146 7.76 -18.52 26.71
CA PHE A 146 7.80 -18.54 25.25
C PHE A 146 6.57 -17.81 24.63
N VAL A 147 5.42 -17.84 25.30
CA VAL A 147 4.18 -17.14 24.87
C VAL A 147 4.38 -15.63 24.81
N MET A 148 5.30 -15.08 25.61
CA MET A 148 5.57 -13.64 25.64
C MET A 148 6.11 -13.13 24.29
N THR A 149 6.92 -13.92 23.58
CA THR A 149 7.41 -13.53 22.25
C THR A 149 6.26 -13.39 21.28
N TYR A 150 5.32 -14.35 21.27
CA TYR A 150 4.08 -14.27 20.49
C TYR A 150 3.26 -13.04 20.85
N LEU A 151 3.04 -12.77 22.15
CA LEU A 151 2.25 -11.61 22.59
C LEU A 151 2.87 -10.29 22.12
N VAL A 152 4.19 -10.14 22.20
CA VAL A 152 4.89 -8.94 21.75
C VAL A 152 4.84 -8.81 20.22
N THR A 153 5.14 -9.88 19.47
CA THR A 153 5.13 -9.89 18.02
C THR A 153 3.72 -9.63 17.49
N TYR A 154 2.68 -10.31 18.01
CA TYR A 154 1.30 -10.05 17.63
C TYR A 154 0.80 -8.67 18.08
N GLY A 155 1.25 -8.17 19.22
CA GLY A 155 1.00 -6.79 19.65
C GLY A 155 1.47 -5.78 18.61
N TYR A 156 2.64 -5.98 18.04
CA TYR A 156 3.16 -5.15 16.95
C TYR A 156 2.40 -5.36 15.63
N LEU A 157 2.09 -6.62 15.27
CA LEU A 157 1.32 -6.91 14.05
C LEU A 157 -0.06 -6.26 14.10
N LEU A 158 -0.79 -6.39 15.19
CA LEU A 158 -2.11 -5.81 15.39
C LEU A 158 -2.04 -4.28 15.53
N GLY A 159 -1.03 -3.76 16.25
CA GLY A 159 -0.81 -2.33 16.42
C GLY A 159 -0.53 -1.63 15.09
N GLY A 160 0.38 -2.16 14.26
CA GLY A 160 0.66 -1.65 12.92
C GLY A 160 -0.56 -1.69 12.02
N SER A 161 -1.31 -2.78 12.05
CA SER A 161 -2.56 -2.94 11.30
C SER A 161 -3.64 -1.99 11.76
N GLY A 162 -3.74 -1.73 13.07
CA GLY A 162 -4.62 -0.74 13.66
C GLY A 162 -4.30 0.69 13.20
N ILE A 163 -3.01 1.04 13.09
CA ILE A 163 -2.56 2.32 12.52
C ILE A 163 -3.06 2.48 11.09
N LEU A 164 -2.89 1.46 10.23
CA LEU A 164 -3.36 1.46 8.85
C LEU A 164 -4.90 1.54 8.78
N TYR A 165 -5.60 0.80 9.62
CA TYR A 165 -7.07 0.81 9.69
C TYR A 165 -7.63 2.16 10.14
N LYS A 166 -7.09 2.74 11.21
CA LYS A 166 -7.53 4.05 11.73
C LYS A 166 -7.37 5.15 10.69
N ASN A 167 -6.31 5.11 9.91
CA ASN A 167 -5.99 6.10 8.89
C ASN A 167 -6.49 5.72 7.48
N ARG A 168 -7.37 4.70 7.34
CA ARG A 168 -7.86 4.19 6.04
C ARG A 168 -8.57 5.22 5.16
N ARG A 169 -9.10 6.30 5.74
CA ARG A 169 -9.74 7.41 5.00
C ARG A 169 -8.73 8.40 4.43
N SER A 170 -7.62 8.57 5.11
CA SER A 170 -6.48 9.40 4.71
C SER A 170 -5.51 8.60 3.84
N THR A 171 -5.23 7.37 4.21
CA THR A 171 -4.43 6.42 3.45
C THR A 171 -5.34 5.75 2.43
N LYS A 172 -4.95 5.76 1.16
CA LYS A 172 -5.75 5.25 0.03
C LYS A 172 -6.39 3.90 0.35
N ARG A 173 -7.68 3.72 -0.01
CA ARG A 173 -8.53 2.54 0.25
C ARG A 173 -7.88 1.18 -0.11
N TYR A 174 -6.87 1.20 -0.97
CA TYR A 174 -6.17 0.02 -1.49
C TYR A 174 -5.23 -0.66 -0.50
N MET A 175 -4.84 0.00 0.60
CA MET A 175 -3.89 -0.59 1.55
C MET A 175 -4.53 -1.52 2.60
N TYR A 176 -5.84 -1.49 2.77
CA TYR A 176 -6.48 -2.29 3.83
C TYR A 176 -6.56 -3.78 3.46
N LEU A 177 -6.96 -4.11 2.24
CA LEU A 177 -7.02 -5.50 1.78
C LEU A 177 -5.65 -6.20 1.80
N PRO A 178 -4.56 -5.55 1.31
CA PRO A 178 -3.21 -6.11 1.42
C PRO A 178 -2.76 -6.43 2.84
N VAL A 179 -3.14 -5.61 3.81
CA VAL A 179 -2.81 -5.83 5.22
C VAL A 179 -3.52 -7.06 5.77
N LEU A 180 -4.79 -7.26 5.44
CA LEU A 180 -5.51 -8.49 5.79
C LEU A 180 -4.90 -9.71 5.12
N LEU A 181 -4.55 -9.59 3.83
CA LEU A 181 -3.88 -10.66 3.07
C LEU A 181 -2.50 -11.02 3.63
N PHE A 182 -1.83 -10.09 4.32
CA PHE A 182 -0.60 -10.38 5.05
C PHE A 182 -0.87 -11.07 6.39
N ILE A 183 -1.76 -10.53 7.22
CA ILE A 183 -1.98 -11.03 8.59
C ILE A 183 -2.63 -12.40 8.61
N PHE A 184 -3.57 -12.66 7.71
CA PHE A 184 -4.34 -13.89 7.72
C PHE A 184 -3.48 -15.16 7.54
N PRO A 185 -2.57 -15.26 6.54
CA PRO A 185 -1.65 -16.38 6.44
C PRO A 185 -0.74 -16.51 7.66
N VAL A 186 -0.18 -15.39 8.17
CA VAL A 186 0.70 -15.38 9.34
C VAL A 186 -0.04 -15.91 10.57
N ALA A 187 -1.28 -15.49 10.80
CA ALA A 187 -2.08 -15.96 11.92
C ALA A 187 -2.36 -17.47 11.84
N ILE A 188 -2.70 -17.98 10.65
CA ILE A 188 -2.93 -19.43 10.45
C ILE A 188 -1.64 -20.21 10.64
N GLY A 189 -0.55 -19.81 10.00
CA GLY A 189 0.73 -20.52 10.07
C GLY A 189 1.29 -20.56 11.49
N SER A 190 1.20 -19.46 12.23
CA SER A 190 1.66 -19.42 13.61
C SER A 190 0.74 -20.23 14.55
N LEU A 191 -0.57 -20.24 14.33
CA LEU A 191 -1.49 -21.07 15.11
C LEU A 191 -1.18 -22.55 14.89
N LEU A 192 -0.95 -22.96 13.65
CA LEU A 192 -0.58 -24.35 13.33
C LEU A 192 0.75 -24.71 14.01
N GLN A 193 1.77 -23.86 13.93
CA GLN A 193 3.06 -24.10 14.57
C GLN A 193 3.00 -24.04 16.11
N PHE A 194 2.05 -23.29 16.66
CA PHE A 194 1.80 -23.27 18.09
C PHE A 194 1.15 -24.56 18.58
N LEU A 195 0.14 -25.07 17.85
CA LEU A 195 -0.62 -26.26 18.22
C LEU A 195 0.14 -27.57 17.94
N PHE A 196 0.92 -27.61 16.86
CA PHE A 196 1.61 -28.82 16.41
C PHE A 196 3.13 -28.59 16.46
N TYR A 197 3.78 -29.20 17.42
CA TYR A 197 5.25 -29.17 17.50
C TYR A 197 5.88 -29.96 16.33
N GLY A 198 6.90 -29.38 15.70
CA GLY A 198 7.61 -30.01 14.60
C GLY A 198 7.17 -29.61 13.21
N ILE A 199 6.21 -28.68 13.09
CA ILE A 199 5.77 -28.09 11.83
C ILE A 199 6.37 -26.66 11.71
N ALA A 200 7.01 -26.36 10.57
CA ALA A 200 7.60 -25.06 10.25
C ALA A 200 6.70 -24.29 9.27
N THR A 201 5.60 -23.73 9.74
CA THR A 201 4.62 -23.03 8.88
C THR A 201 4.63 -21.53 9.02
N LEU A 202 5.21 -20.98 10.09
CA LEU A 202 5.16 -19.55 10.39
C LEU A 202 5.87 -18.70 9.32
N TRP A 203 7.12 -19.04 8.99
CA TRP A 203 7.90 -18.22 8.06
C TRP A 203 7.51 -18.41 6.61
N LEU A 204 7.02 -19.60 6.22
CA LEU A 204 6.35 -19.79 4.92
C LEU A 204 5.10 -18.90 4.83
N SER A 205 4.29 -18.84 5.88
CA SER A 205 3.09 -18.01 5.92
C SER A 205 3.44 -16.52 5.88
N ALA A 206 4.50 -16.10 6.56
CA ALA A 206 5.02 -14.73 6.49
C ALA A 206 5.52 -14.40 5.08
N ALA A 207 6.19 -15.35 4.41
CA ALA A 207 6.64 -15.19 3.03
C ALA A 207 5.45 -15.05 2.05
N ILE A 208 4.39 -15.83 2.22
CA ILE A 208 3.15 -15.71 1.44
C ILE A 208 2.50 -14.34 1.69
N GLY A 209 2.43 -13.91 2.95
CA GLY A 209 1.88 -12.62 3.33
C GLY A 209 2.66 -11.44 2.73
N LEU A 210 4.00 -11.46 2.82
CA LEU A 210 4.87 -10.46 2.18
C LEU A 210 4.73 -10.47 0.67
N THR A 211 4.59 -11.64 0.04
CA THR A 211 4.34 -11.75 -1.41
C THR A 211 3.00 -11.11 -1.79
N SER A 212 1.94 -11.36 -1.02
CA SER A 212 0.63 -10.75 -1.24
C SER A 212 0.68 -9.23 -1.11
N LEU A 213 1.42 -8.72 -0.12
CA LEU A 213 1.66 -7.29 0.06
C LEU A 213 2.45 -6.70 -1.11
N TYR A 214 3.49 -7.42 -1.61
CA TYR A 214 4.26 -7.04 -2.79
C TYR A 214 3.39 -6.88 -4.03
N ILE A 215 2.58 -7.89 -4.33
CA ILE A 215 1.65 -7.86 -5.47
C ILE A 215 0.72 -6.65 -5.37
N SER A 216 0.24 -6.35 -4.17
CA SER A 216 -0.63 -5.19 -3.93
C SER A 216 0.07 -3.85 -4.17
N ILE A 217 1.34 -3.73 -3.76
CA ILE A 217 2.17 -2.55 -4.05
C ILE A 217 2.42 -2.43 -5.56
N LEU A 218 2.64 -3.54 -6.26
CA LEU A 218 2.79 -3.55 -7.72
C LEU A 218 1.53 -3.04 -8.42
N ILE A 219 0.35 -3.53 -8.03
CA ILE A 219 -0.94 -3.10 -8.56
C ILE A 219 -1.15 -1.60 -8.29
N GLU A 220 -0.85 -1.13 -7.08
CA GLU A 220 -0.93 0.29 -6.75
C GLU A 220 -0.03 1.14 -7.67
N ASN A 221 1.22 0.75 -7.84
CA ASN A 221 2.17 1.46 -8.69
C ASN A 221 1.80 1.40 -10.20
N ALA A 222 1.11 0.35 -10.63
CA ALA A 222 0.68 0.20 -12.02
C ALA A 222 -0.53 1.08 -12.34
N TYR A 223 -1.43 1.34 -11.39
CA TYR A 223 -2.73 1.96 -11.63
C TYR A 223 -2.91 3.37 -11.05
N LEU A 224 -1.99 3.86 -10.22
CA LEU A 224 -2.08 5.21 -9.66
C LEU A 224 -1.06 6.16 -10.27
N ASP A 225 -1.46 7.41 -10.42
CA ASP A 225 -0.55 8.52 -10.67
C ASP A 225 0.22 8.86 -9.39
N ARG A 226 1.54 8.83 -9.46
CA ARG A 226 2.43 8.97 -8.30
C ARG A 226 2.37 10.34 -7.64
N LEU A 227 2.12 11.39 -8.44
CA LEU A 227 2.08 12.76 -7.93
C LEU A 227 0.75 13.03 -7.22
N THR A 228 -0.34 12.79 -7.93
CA THR A 228 -1.68 13.22 -7.49
C THR A 228 -2.43 12.15 -6.68
N GLY A 229 -2.01 10.90 -6.85
CA GLY A 229 -2.63 9.75 -6.19
C GLY A 229 -4.03 9.40 -6.65
N VAL A 230 -4.50 9.96 -7.75
CA VAL A 230 -5.67 9.46 -8.49
C VAL A 230 -5.25 8.35 -9.43
N TYR A 231 -6.21 7.73 -10.12
CA TYR A 231 -5.85 6.72 -11.11
C TYR A 231 -5.04 7.33 -12.26
N ASN A 232 -4.21 6.51 -12.90
CA ASN A 232 -3.48 6.89 -14.11
C ASN A 232 -4.24 6.46 -15.38
N ARG A 233 -3.73 6.88 -16.54
CA ARG A 233 -4.28 6.54 -17.85
C ARG A 233 -4.39 5.03 -18.10
N HIS A 234 -3.41 4.25 -17.64
CA HIS A 234 -3.42 2.80 -17.82
C HIS A 234 -4.59 2.12 -17.09
N TYR A 235 -4.89 2.57 -15.85
CA TYR A 235 -6.09 2.15 -15.15
C TYR A 235 -7.36 2.46 -15.95
N PHE A 236 -7.46 3.69 -16.46
CA PHE A 236 -8.61 4.12 -17.25
C PHE A 236 -8.83 3.20 -18.46
N GLU A 237 -7.81 2.95 -19.25
CA GLU A 237 -7.89 2.09 -20.44
C GLU A 237 -8.37 0.67 -20.11
N THR A 238 -7.85 0.11 -19.02
CA THR A 238 -8.23 -1.21 -18.51
C THR A 238 -9.69 -1.23 -18.02
N TYR A 239 -10.06 -0.24 -17.21
CA TYR A 239 -11.39 -0.14 -16.60
C TYR A 239 -12.50 0.07 -17.63
N VAL A 240 -12.32 1.02 -18.54
CA VAL A 240 -13.31 1.31 -19.57
C VAL A 240 -13.45 0.14 -20.54
N SER A 241 -12.35 -0.49 -20.93
CA SER A 241 -12.42 -1.70 -21.77
C SER A 241 -13.19 -2.84 -21.09
N ALA A 242 -13.08 -2.98 -19.77
CA ALA A 242 -13.87 -3.95 -19.02
C ALA A 242 -15.37 -3.58 -18.98
N LEU A 243 -15.71 -2.28 -18.85
CA LEU A 243 -17.09 -1.80 -18.91
C LEU A 243 -17.74 -2.09 -20.27
N TYR A 244 -17.04 -1.81 -21.36
CA TYR A 244 -17.54 -2.09 -22.72
C TYR A 244 -17.74 -3.59 -22.97
N LYS A 245 -16.80 -4.43 -22.51
CA LYS A 245 -16.94 -5.89 -22.58
C LYS A 245 -18.11 -6.40 -21.75
N ALA A 246 -18.37 -5.81 -20.59
CA ALA A 246 -19.51 -6.18 -19.76
C ALA A 246 -20.84 -5.77 -20.41
N ALA A 247 -20.93 -4.55 -20.97
CA ALA A 247 -22.11 -4.07 -21.67
C ALA A 247 -22.46 -4.92 -22.90
N ALA A 248 -21.45 -5.45 -23.60
CA ALA A 248 -21.67 -6.35 -24.74
C ALA A 248 -22.26 -7.73 -24.33
N ARG A 249 -22.15 -8.11 -23.04
CA ARG A 249 -22.64 -9.40 -22.52
C ARG A 249 -23.99 -9.29 -21.79
N ASP A 250 -24.31 -8.10 -21.28
CA ASP A 250 -25.52 -7.87 -20.47
C ASP A 250 -26.47 -6.96 -21.24
N SER A 251 -27.72 -7.41 -21.40
CA SER A 251 -28.81 -6.65 -22.06
C SER A 251 -29.28 -5.44 -21.24
N LYS A 252 -28.78 -5.22 -20.04
CA LYS A 252 -29.09 -4.03 -19.25
C LYS A 252 -28.34 -2.83 -19.79
N LYS A 253 -29.11 -1.85 -20.29
CA LYS A 253 -28.58 -0.55 -20.73
C LYS A 253 -27.92 0.17 -19.55
N GLN A 254 -26.62 0.02 -19.43
CA GLN A 254 -25.81 0.77 -18.45
C GLN A 254 -25.25 2.01 -19.11
N LYS A 255 -25.63 3.19 -18.65
CA LYS A 255 -25.02 4.44 -19.10
C LYS A 255 -23.67 4.65 -18.43
N ILE A 256 -22.68 5.10 -19.20
CA ILE A 256 -21.40 5.60 -18.70
C ILE A 256 -21.29 7.08 -19.05
N ALA A 257 -20.70 7.85 -18.14
CA ALA A 257 -20.38 9.24 -18.38
C ALA A 257 -18.88 9.46 -18.22
N ALA A 258 -18.30 10.29 -19.09
CA ALA A 258 -16.95 10.79 -18.98
C ALA A 258 -16.96 12.31 -18.88
N LEU A 259 -16.20 12.86 -17.92
CA LEU A 259 -15.89 14.28 -17.85
C LEU A 259 -14.40 14.43 -18.15
N MET A 260 -14.08 15.09 -19.27
CA MET A 260 -12.70 15.50 -19.59
C MET A 260 -12.47 16.88 -18.98
N ILE A 261 -11.38 17.04 -18.26
CA ILE A 261 -11.09 18.21 -17.43
C ILE A 261 -9.65 18.65 -17.67
N ASP A 262 -9.45 19.92 -17.98
CA ASP A 262 -8.14 20.53 -18.17
C ASP A 262 -7.98 21.70 -17.18
N ILE A 263 -6.78 21.84 -16.60
CA ILE A 263 -6.47 22.98 -15.71
C ILE A 263 -6.16 24.20 -16.55
N ASP A 264 -7.02 25.23 -16.47
CA ASP A 264 -6.84 26.46 -17.23
C ASP A 264 -5.51 27.14 -16.91
N ARG A 265 -4.77 27.56 -17.95
CA ARG A 265 -3.50 28.28 -17.83
C ARG A 265 -2.43 27.55 -16.99
N PHE A 266 -2.44 26.22 -16.92
CA PHE A 266 -1.47 25.46 -16.13
C PHE A 266 -0.02 25.75 -16.52
N LYS A 267 0.26 25.93 -17.81
CA LYS A 267 1.59 26.35 -18.28
C LYS A 267 2.01 27.69 -17.64
N SER A 268 1.10 28.66 -17.53
CA SER A 268 1.41 29.95 -16.90
C SER A 268 1.73 29.81 -15.40
N ILE A 269 1.11 28.85 -14.71
CA ILE A 269 1.46 28.53 -13.30
C ILE A 269 2.90 28.02 -13.25
N ASN A 270 3.28 27.08 -14.12
CA ASN A 270 4.64 26.55 -14.19
C ASN A 270 5.66 27.64 -14.54
N ASP A 271 5.38 28.45 -15.57
CA ASP A 271 6.30 29.46 -16.08
C ASP A 271 6.52 30.58 -15.05
N ARG A 272 5.47 30.95 -14.27
CA ARG A 272 5.55 32.03 -13.29
C ARG A 272 6.07 31.59 -11.92
N TYR A 273 5.72 30.41 -11.46
CA TYR A 273 5.96 29.97 -10.07
C TYR A 273 6.85 28.73 -9.97
N GLY A 274 7.23 28.15 -11.11
CA GLY A 274 8.06 26.94 -11.18
C GLY A 274 7.30 25.62 -11.06
N HIS A 275 7.95 24.54 -11.46
CA HIS A 275 7.34 23.21 -11.53
C HIS A 275 6.87 22.66 -10.18
N VAL A 276 7.51 23.03 -9.08
CA VAL A 276 7.09 22.59 -7.73
C VAL A 276 5.70 23.12 -7.39
N VAL A 277 5.41 24.38 -7.76
CA VAL A 277 4.08 24.99 -7.59
C VAL A 277 3.08 24.37 -8.57
N GLY A 278 3.51 24.06 -9.79
CA GLY A 278 2.70 23.29 -10.74
C GLY A 278 2.31 21.90 -10.23
N ASP A 279 3.24 21.19 -9.63
CA ASP A 279 2.97 19.89 -9.00
C ASP A 279 1.94 20.03 -7.85
N ASP A 280 2.06 21.07 -7.03
CA ASP A 280 1.07 21.38 -6.00
C ASP A 280 -0.31 21.71 -6.59
N ALA A 281 -0.36 22.45 -7.70
CA ALA A 281 -1.61 22.72 -8.43
C ALA A 281 -2.29 21.43 -8.92
N LEU A 282 -1.51 20.48 -9.45
CA LEU A 282 -2.02 19.15 -9.84
C LEU A 282 -2.56 18.36 -8.64
N ILE A 283 -1.85 18.37 -7.51
CA ILE A 283 -2.28 17.70 -6.27
C ILE A 283 -3.58 18.33 -5.75
N CYS A 284 -3.68 19.65 -5.75
CA CYS A 284 -4.88 20.38 -5.34
C CYS A 284 -6.07 20.06 -6.25
N SER A 285 -5.86 20.08 -7.57
CA SER A 285 -6.88 19.73 -8.55
C SER A 285 -7.42 18.32 -8.33
N ALA A 286 -6.54 17.34 -8.17
CA ALA A 286 -6.94 15.98 -7.87
C ALA A 286 -7.75 15.86 -6.56
N ARG A 287 -7.40 16.64 -5.54
CA ARG A 287 -8.12 16.69 -4.25
C ARG A 287 -9.51 17.28 -4.41
N ILE A 288 -9.64 18.37 -5.15
CA ILE A 288 -10.93 19.03 -5.44
C ILE A 288 -11.83 18.07 -6.20
N LEU A 289 -11.34 17.45 -7.28
CA LEU A 289 -12.08 16.49 -8.07
C LEU A 289 -12.57 15.31 -7.22
N ARG A 290 -11.69 14.70 -6.42
CA ARG A 290 -12.07 13.59 -5.53
C ARG A 290 -13.09 13.96 -4.46
N ALA A 291 -13.05 15.20 -3.96
CA ALA A 291 -14.01 15.68 -2.98
C ALA A 291 -15.40 15.94 -3.61
N SER A 292 -15.42 16.36 -4.88
CA SER A 292 -16.66 16.68 -5.62
C SER A 292 -17.39 15.45 -6.12
N VAL A 293 -16.67 14.38 -6.48
CA VAL A 293 -17.29 13.17 -7.02
C VAL A 293 -17.59 12.13 -5.94
N GLY A 294 -18.67 11.43 -6.04
CA GLY A 294 -19.07 10.39 -5.09
C GLY A 294 -18.14 9.16 -5.09
N LYS A 295 -18.38 8.25 -4.16
CA LYS A 295 -17.55 7.04 -3.96
C LYS A 295 -17.47 6.10 -5.16
N ASN A 296 -18.44 6.16 -6.07
CA ASN A 296 -18.54 5.30 -7.25
C ASN A 296 -17.95 5.94 -8.53
N ALA A 297 -17.32 7.10 -8.41
CA ALA A 297 -16.62 7.77 -9.48
C ALA A 297 -15.13 7.45 -9.48
N HIS A 298 -14.55 7.35 -10.68
CA HIS A 298 -13.12 7.12 -10.87
C HIS A 298 -12.49 8.39 -11.42
N VAL A 299 -11.65 9.05 -10.58
CA VAL A 299 -10.87 10.22 -11.00
C VAL A 299 -9.52 9.72 -11.51
N VAL A 300 -9.17 10.13 -12.71
CA VAL A 300 -7.98 9.69 -13.46
C VAL A 300 -7.18 10.92 -13.86
N ARG A 301 -5.87 10.88 -13.73
CA ARG A 301 -4.97 11.79 -14.42
C ARG A 301 -4.66 11.20 -15.79
N TYR A 302 -5.21 11.83 -16.83
CA TYR A 302 -5.17 11.30 -18.19
C TYR A 302 -3.90 11.73 -18.96
N GLY A 303 -3.47 12.97 -18.76
CA GLY A 303 -2.25 13.56 -19.34
C GLY A 303 -1.59 14.52 -18.36
N GLY A 304 -0.72 15.40 -18.82
CA GLY A 304 0.02 16.38 -18.02
C GLY A 304 -0.85 17.10 -16.98
N ASP A 305 -1.73 17.98 -17.46
CA ASP A 305 -2.70 18.78 -16.71
C ASP A 305 -4.16 18.35 -16.93
N GLU A 306 -4.34 17.23 -17.65
CA GLU A 306 -5.66 16.69 -18.00
C GLU A 306 -6.10 15.64 -17.00
N PHE A 307 -7.35 15.76 -16.54
CA PHE A 307 -8.01 14.78 -15.69
C PHE A 307 -9.26 14.24 -16.40
N LEU A 308 -9.62 13.04 -16.02
CA LEU A 308 -10.83 12.37 -16.51
C LEU A 308 -11.63 11.81 -15.33
N VAL A 309 -12.92 12.03 -15.32
CA VAL A 309 -13.83 11.40 -14.33
C VAL A 309 -14.76 10.47 -15.05
N ILE A 310 -14.80 9.20 -14.60
CA ILE A 310 -15.73 8.18 -15.11
C ILE A 310 -16.81 7.92 -14.09
N LEU A 311 -18.03 7.93 -14.53
CA LEU A 311 -19.23 7.67 -13.73
C LEU A 311 -20.07 6.57 -14.40
N ARG A 312 -20.83 5.84 -13.59
CA ARG A 312 -21.78 4.82 -14.05
C ARG A 312 -23.19 5.22 -13.68
N ASP A 313 -24.13 4.87 -14.55
CA ASP A 313 -25.55 5.01 -14.31
C ASP A 313 -25.99 6.44 -13.94
N LYS A 314 -25.41 7.44 -14.64
CA LYS A 314 -25.72 8.85 -14.49
C LYS A 314 -26.41 9.40 -15.74
N SER A 315 -27.43 10.23 -15.52
CA SER A 315 -28.08 11.03 -16.56
C SER A 315 -27.26 12.26 -16.92
N GLU A 316 -27.52 12.85 -18.10
CA GLU A 316 -26.87 14.11 -18.49
C GLU A 316 -27.10 15.24 -17.47
N THR A 317 -28.32 15.32 -16.93
CA THR A 317 -28.67 16.31 -15.90
C THR A 317 -27.86 16.15 -14.64
N GLU A 318 -27.68 14.91 -14.14
CA GLU A 318 -26.86 14.65 -12.97
C GLU A 318 -25.38 14.97 -13.22
N VAL A 319 -24.89 14.70 -14.43
CA VAL A 319 -23.50 15.03 -14.81
C VAL A 319 -23.32 16.53 -14.92
N ALA A 320 -24.29 17.27 -15.50
CA ALA A 320 -24.24 18.73 -15.56
C ALA A 320 -24.24 19.37 -14.15
N LEU A 321 -25.05 18.85 -13.22
CA LEU A 321 -25.03 19.29 -11.81
C LEU A 321 -23.66 19.03 -11.15
N LEU A 322 -23.05 17.88 -11.41
CA LEU A 322 -21.73 17.55 -10.90
C LEU A 322 -20.66 18.49 -11.44
N VAL A 323 -20.72 18.88 -12.72
CA VAL A 323 -19.81 19.91 -13.29
C VAL A 323 -19.92 21.22 -12.49
N GLY A 324 -21.15 21.67 -12.21
CA GLY A 324 -21.38 22.87 -11.40
C GLY A 324 -20.83 22.73 -9.96
N GLU A 325 -20.95 21.54 -9.37
CA GLU A 325 -20.40 21.26 -8.04
C GLU A 325 -18.85 21.28 -8.05
N ILE A 326 -18.21 20.71 -9.06
CA ILE A 326 -16.74 20.75 -9.22
C ILE A 326 -16.26 22.21 -9.32
N GLN A 327 -16.93 23.02 -10.15
CA GLN A 327 -16.58 24.45 -10.30
C GLN A 327 -16.75 25.22 -9.00
N LYS A 328 -17.87 24.98 -8.28
CA LYS A 328 -18.12 25.59 -6.96
C LYS A 328 -17.05 25.21 -5.92
N ASN A 329 -16.68 23.93 -5.87
CA ASN A 329 -15.65 23.45 -4.95
C ASN A 329 -14.27 24.01 -5.31
N CYS A 330 -13.96 24.16 -6.60
CA CYS A 330 -12.74 24.82 -7.06
C CYS A 330 -12.70 26.28 -6.61
N ALA A 331 -13.78 27.03 -6.81
CA ALA A 331 -13.87 28.42 -6.35
C ALA A 331 -13.82 28.54 -4.83
N ALA A 332 -14.38 27.60 -4.08
CA ALA A 332 -14.26 27.55 -2.62
C ALA A 332 -12.82 27.28 -2.17
N ALA A 333 -12.13 26.35 -2.82
CA ALA A 333 -10.74 26.04 -2.53
C ALA A 333 -9.82 27.25 -2.79
N ASN A 334 -10.04 28.00 -3.87
CA ASN A 334 -9.28 29.23 -4.14
C ASN A 334 -9.48 30.28 -3.05
N ARG A 335 -10.71 30.44 -2.51
CA ARG A 335 -11.01 31.43 -1.46
C ARG A 335 -10.34 31.15 -0.12
N THR A 336 -10.10 29.88 0.17
CA THR A 336 -9.48 29.45 1.44
C THR A 336 -8.00 29.15 1.32
N SER A 337 -7.43 29.39 0.14
CA SER A 337 -6.03 29.09 -0.18
C SER A 337 -5.15 30.33 0.03
N ASP A 338 -4.02 30.15 0.70
CA ASP A 338 -2.95 31.17 0.83
C ASP A 338 -1.96 31.13 -0.36
N LYS A 339 -2.35 30.53 -1.50
CA LYS A 339 -1.47 30.29 -2.65
C LYS A 339 -1.51 31.48 -3.61
N ASP A 340 -0.38 31.78 -4.23
CA ASP A 340 -0.22 32.87 -5.19
C ASP A 340 -0.87 32.58 -6.55
N TYR A 341 -1.48 31.40 -6.75
CA TYR A 341 -2.18 31.01 -7.96
C TYR A 341 -3.64 30.65 -7.69
N THR A 342 -4.47 30.79 -8.70
CA THR A 342 -5.87 30.36 -8.67
C THR A 342 -6.07 29.20 -9.65
N LEU A 343 -6.88 28.22 -9.26
CA LEU A 343 -7.30 27.11 -10.12
C LEU A 343 -8.61 27.43 -10.80
N SER A 344 -8.72 27.09 -12.08
CA SER A 344 -9.97 26.97 -12.81
C SER A 344 -9.91 25.76 -13.73
N PHE A 345 -11.06 25.24 -14.08
CA PHE A 345 -11.18 24.03 -14.91
C PHE A 345 -12.04 24.29 -16.13
N SER A 346 -11.55 23.88 -17.28
CA SER A 346 -12.35 23.67 -18.47
C SER A 346 -12.86 22.22 -18.46
N ILE A 347 -14.18 22.03 -18.41
CA ILE A 347 -14.83 20.71 -18.26
C ILE A 347 -15.77 20.46 -19.41
N GLY A 348 -15.53 19.39 -20.16
CA GLY A 348 -16.45 18.82 -21.12
C GLY A 348 -16.93 17.46 -20.66
N TYR A 349 -18.14 17.08 -21.02
CA TYR A 349 -18.67 15.76 -20.67
C TYR A 349 -19.47 15.13 -21.79
N THR A 350 -19.58 13.81 -21.72
CA THR A 350 -20.46 13.00 -22.58
C THR A 350 -21.08 11.89 -21.72
N VAL A 351 -22.32 11.52 -22.11
CA VAL A 351 -23.04 10.38 -21.55
C VAL A 351 -23.39 9.46 -22.70
N ALA A 352 -23.04 8.20 -22.62
CA ALA A 352 -23.29 7.23 -23.67
C ALA A 352 -23.71 5.87 -23.12
N ASP A 353 -24.40 5.13 -23.98
CA ASP A 353 -24.64 3.70 -23.81
C ASP A 353 -23.49 2.94 -24.50
N PRO A 354 -22.67 2.15 -23.76
CA PRO A 354 -21.55 1.42 -24.36
C PRO A 354 -21.95 0.37 -25.39
N SER A 355 -23.24 0.02 -25.48
CA SER A 355 -23.77 -0.89 -26.51
C SER A 355 -24.02 -0.18 -27.85
N VAL A 356 -24.03 1.16 -27.84
CA VAL A 356 -24.39 1.98 -29.02
C VAL A 356 -23.21 2.81 -29.53
N VAL A 357 -22.41 3.35 -28.60
CA VAL A 357 -21.27 4.23 -28.91
C VAL A 357 -19.99 3.49 -28.56
N ASP A 358 -19.04 3.43 -29.47
CA ASP A 358 -17.75 2.80 -29.20
C ASP A 358 -16.87 3.64 -28.23
N LYS A 359 -15.82 3.00 -27.68
CA LYS A 359 -14.94 3.61 -26.69
C LYS A 359 -14.21 4.85 -27.23
N GLU A 360 -13.77 4.81 -28.47
CA GLU A 360 -12.97 5.89 -29.08
C GLU A 360 -13.86 7.11 -29.34
N GLU A 361 -15.02 6.90 -29.93
CA GLU A 361 -16.00 7.96 -30.16
C GLU A 361 -16.49 8.59 -28.85
N PHE A 362 -16.67 7.79 -27.81
CA PHE A 362 -17.04 8.28 -26.47
C PHE A 362 -16.01 9.26 -25.90
N LEU A 363 -14.72 8.96 -26.06
CA LEU A 363 -13.65 9.86 -25.62
C LEU A 363 -13.53 11.10 -26.50
N ILE A 364 -13.63 10.96 -27.81
CA ILE A 364 -13.59 12.08 -28.76
C ILE A 364 -14.70 13.09 -28.43
N ARG A 365 -15.89 12.62 -28.11
CA ARG A 365 -17.01 13.51 -27.72
C ARG A 365 -16.74 14.28 -26.46
N ALA A 366 -16.17 13.62 -25.42
CA ALA A 366 -15.81 14.27 -24.15
C ALA A 366 -14.71 15.32 -24.35
N ASP A 367 -13.69 14.99 -25.14
CA ASP A 367 -12.57 15.88 -25.46
C ASP A 367 -13.03 17.11 -26.26
N ALA A 368 -13.83 16.90 -27.29
CA ALA A 368 -14.41 18.00 -28.09
C ALA A 368 -15.24 18.96 -27.23
N ALA A 369 -16.02 18.43 -26.28
CA ALA A 369 -16.83 19.24 -25.36
C ALA A 369 -15.89 20.05 -24.40
N MET A 370 -14.82 19.46 -23.90
CA MET A 370 -13.83 20.15 -23.06
C MET A 370 -13.12 21.27 -23.84
N TYR A 371 -12.70 20.98 -25.06
CA TYR A 371 -12.05 21.99 -25.90
C TYR A 371 -12.96 23.19 -26.21
N ALA A 372 -14.25 22.93 -26.44
CA ALA A 372 -15.25 24.00 -26.60
C ALA A 372 -15.36 24.87 -25.34
N ALA A 373 -15.42 24.26 -24.14
CA ALA A 373 -15.42 24.98 -22.88
C ALA A 373 -14.13 25.79 -22.66
N LYS A 374 -12.97 25.22 -22.99
CA LYS A 374 -11.66 25.91 -22.90
C LYS A 374 -11.59 27.16 -23.77
N ARG A 375 -12.13 27.11 -24.99
CA ARG A 375 -12.22 28.28 -25.89
C ARG A 375 -13.10 29.36 -25.30
N GLN A 376 -14.24 29.03 -24.71
CA GLN A 376 -15.13 29.99 -24.06
C GLN A 376 -14.46 30.67 -22.84
N ASN A 377 -13.79 29.89 -21.99
CA ASN A 377 -13.07 30.41 -20.84
C ASN A 377 -11.91 31.35 -21.24
N THR A 378 -11.20 31.02 -22.31
CA THR A 378 -10.12 31.86 -22.85
C THR A 378 -10.66 33.17 -23.39
N ALA A 379 -11.75 33.14 -24.12
CA ALA A 379 -12.42 34.35 -24.67
C ALA A 379 -12.97 35.25 -23.55
N ALA A 380 -13.56 34.69 -22.50
CA ALA A 380 -14.04 35.44 -21.34
C ALA A 380 -12.91 36.06 -20.51
N GLY A 381 -11.75 35.40 -20.40
CA GLY A 381 -10.56 35.91 -19.68
C GLY A 381 -9.82 37.04 -20.39
N THR A 382 -10.03 37.24 -21.68
CA THR A 382 -9.47 38.37 -22.44
C THR A 382 -10.23 39.71 -22.24
N HIS A 383 -11.42 39.66 -21.62
CA HIS A 383 -12.25 40.82 -21.34
C HIS A 383 -12.26 41.28 -19.87
N ALA A 384 -11.48 40.63 -18.98
CA ALA A 384 -11.30 41.15 -17.62
C ALA A 384 -10.33 42.32 -17.64
N PRO A 385 -10.73 43.55 -17.19
CA PRO A 385 -9.81 44.66 -17.12
C PRO A 385 -8.69 44.39 -16.12
N SER A 386 -7.45 44.64 -16.54
CA SER A 386 -6.30 44.71 -15.66
C SER A 386 -6.59 45.75 -14.57
N ALA A 387 -6.97 45.30 -13.38
CA ALA A 387 -6.97 46.18 -12.21
C ALA A 387 -5.52 46.57 -11.92
N GLY A 388 -5.24 47.87 -12.13
CA GLY A 388 -3.97 48.49 -11.84
C GLY A 388 -3.58 48.52 -10.35
#